data_990252c8e1ee8769c96e5158b255a83f
#
_entry.id   990252c8e1ee8769c96e5158b255a83f
#
_cell.length_a   1.000
_cell.length_b   1.000
_cell.length_c   1.000
_cell.angle_alpha   90.00
_cell.angle_beta   90.00
_cell.angle_gamma   90.00
#
_symmetry.space_group_name_H-M   'P 1'
#
loop_
_entity.id
_entity.type
_entity.pdbx_description
1 polymer ?
#
loop_
_entity_poly.entity_id
_entity_poly.type
_entity_poly.pdbx_seq_one_letter_code
_entity_poly.pdbx_strand_id
1 'polypeptide(L)'
;YFLMGSLLDDGTPERIEEAIKAYRRALEEDPDLVAALINLANIRYSRDELAEAQALYERAILLDPSYFEAHFNLGNIHHDHGQYALAERSYVEALALNPDYADAHFYLAVTLEKMGRSLDARAHWKAYERLAPQGEWVELAREFSD
;
A
#
# COMPACT_ATOMS: atom_id res chain seq x y z
N TYR A 1 -4.82 4.14 -24.02
CA TYR A 1 -3.61 3.45 -23.50
C TYR A 1 -3.78 2.95 -22.07
N PHE A 2 -4.46 3.71 -21.21
CA PHE A 2 -4.73 3.27 -19.84
C PHE A 2 -5.54 1.97 -19.81
N LEU A 3 -6.64 1.92 -20.56
CA LEU A 3 -7.50 0.74 -20.60
C LEU A 3 -6.73 -0.49 -21.10
N MET A 4 -5.92 -0.31 -22.14
CA MET A 4 -5.09 -1.39 -22.67
C MET A 4 -4.10 -1.91 -21.61
N GLY A 5 -3.48 -1.01 -20.83
CA GLY A 5 -2.59 -1.40 -19.74
C GLY A 5 -3.30 -2.27 -18.72
N SER A 6 -4.51 -1.86 -18.30
CA SER A 6 -5.31 -2.62 -17.33
C SER A 6 -5.66 -4.02 -17.83
N LEU A 7 -5.98 -4.15 -19.11
CA LEU A 7 -6.31 -5.45 -19.72
C LEU A 7 -5.10 -6.37 -19.86
N LEU A 8 -3.89 -5.79 -19.99
CA LEU A 8 -2.66 -6.55 -20.20
C LEU A 8 -1.96 -6.93 -18.89
N ASP A 9 -2.38 -6.34 -17.76
CA ASP A 9 -1.73 -6.55 -16.46
C ASP A 9 -2.28 -7.83 -15.80
N ASP A 10 -1.88 -8.99 -16.33
CA ASP A 10 -2.37 -10.29 -15.86
C ASP A 10 -1.29 -11.13 -15.16
N GLY A 11 -0.11 -10.55 -14.90
CA GLY A 11 0.95 -11.20 -14.14
C GLY A 11 2.01 -11.95 -14.95
N THR A 12 1.82 -12.16 -16.25
CA THR A 12 2.88 -12.74 -17.06
C THR A 12 3.95 -11.68 -17.37
N PRO A 13 5.24 -12.05 -17.50
CA PRO A 13 6.29 -11.07 -17.76
C PRO A 13 6.06 -10.23 -19.01
N GLU A 14 5.62 -10.85 -20.12
CA GLU A 14 5.33 -10.10 -21.35
C GLU A 14 4.16 -9.14 -21.18
N ARG A 15 3.12 -9.60 -20.49
CA ARG A 15 1.93 -8.79 -20.23
C ARG A 15 2.25 -7.62 -19.31
N ILE A 16 3.08 -7.85 -18.30
CA ILE A 16 3.51 -6.79 -17.38
C ILE A 16 4.29 -5.72 -18.15
N GLU A 17 5.22 -6.10 -19.02
CA GLU A 17 5.98 -5.14 -19.82
C GLU A 17 5.09 -4.33 -20.75
N GLU A 18 4.11 -4.97 -21.38
CA GLU A 18 3.14 -4.26 -22.22
C GLU A 18 2.27 -3.31 -21.39
N ALA A 19 1.87 -3.73 -20.20
CA ALA A 19 1.10 -2.88 -19.28
C ALA A 19 1.91 -1.64 -18.90
N ILE A 20 3.19 -1.80 -18.58
CA ILE A 20 4.07 -0.67 -18.25
C ILE A 20 4.11 0.33 -19.41
N LYS A 21 4.28 -0.15 -20.62
CA LYS A 21 4.32 0.70 -21.82
C LYS A 21 3.00 1.46 -21.99
N ALA A 22 1.88 0.77 -21.79
CA ALA A 22 0.55 1.38 -21.93
C ALA A 22 0.32 2.47 -20.88
N TYR A 23 0.69 2.22 -19.61
CA TYR A 23 0.55 3.22 -18.57
C TYR A 23 1.48 4.41 -18.80
N ARG A 24 2.70 4.17 -19.25
CA ARG A 24 3.63 5.26 -19.61
C ARG A 24 3.07 6.14 -20.71
N ARG A 25 2.48 5.54 -21.74
CA ARG A 25 1.86 6.29 -22.85
C ARG A 25 0.66 7.09 -22.35
N ALA A 26 -0.16 6.50 -21.49
CA ALA A 26 -1.28 7.22 -20.91
C ALA A 26 -0.80 8.45 -20.14
N LEU A 27 0.31 8.32 -19.40
CA LEU A 27 0.88 9.42 -18.63
C LEU A 27 1.59 10.46 -19.50
N GLU A 28 2.07 10.07 -20.68
CA GLU A 28 2.60 11.03 -21.66
C GLU A 28 1.49 11.95 -22.17
N GLU A 29 0.30 11.41 -22.39
CA GLU A 29 -0.87 12.17 -22.83
C GLU A 29 -1.52 12.96 -21.70
N ASP A 30 -1.57 12.38 -20.49
CA ASP A 30 -2.15 13.00 -19.30
C ASP A 30 -1.28 12.66 -18.09
N PRO A 31 -0.28 13.51 -17.77
CA PRO A 31 0.63 13.26 -16.65
C PRO A 31 -0.04 13.19 -15.28
N ASP A 32 -1.27 13.70 -15.17
CA ASP A 32 -2.01 13.74 -13.91
C ASP A 32 -3.10 12.65 -13.83
N LEU A 33 -3.01 11.63 -14.68
CA LEU A 33 -3.96 10.52 -14.65
C LEU A 33 -3.64 9.61 -13.46
N VAL A 34 -4.34 9.85 -12.35
CA VAL A 34 -4.06 9.20 -11.06
C VAL A 34 -4.13 7.68 -11.13
N ALA A 35 -5.16 7.15 -11.81
CA ALA A 35 -5.31 5.69 -11.92
C ALA A 35 -4.10 5.05 -12.62
N ALA A 36 -3.55 5.71 -13.65
CA ALA A 36 -2.36 5.20 -14.33
C ALA A 36 -1.13 5.28 -13.43
N LEU A 37 -1.00 6.36 -12.65
CA LEU A 37 0.09 6.48 -11.68
C LEU A 37 0.05 5.35 -10.65
N ILE A 38 -1.12 5.06 -10.10
CA ILE A 38 -1.28 4.02 -9.09
C ILE A 38 -1.02 2.64 -9.68
N ASN A 39 -1.55 2.34 -10.87
CA ASN A 39 -1.34 1.04 -11.49
C ASN A 39 0.13 0.82 -11.85
N LEU A 40 0.80 1.84 -12.35
CA LEU A 40 2.23 1.74 -12.63
C LEU A 40 3.04 1.59 -11.33
N ALA A 41 2.66 2.34 -10.29
CA ALA A 41 3.30 2.22 -8.97
C ALA A 41 3.15 0.79 -8.41
N ASN A 42 1.97 0.20 -8.54
CA ASN A 42 1.72 -1.17 -8.06
C ASN A 42 2.63 -2.18 -8.77
N ILE A 43 2.83 -2.01 -10.08
CA ILE A 43 3.73 -2.88 -10.84
C ILE A 43 5.17 -2.70 -10.35
N ARG A 44 5.62 -1.45 -10.19
CA ARG A 44 6.98 -1.17 -9.70
C ARG A 44 7.19 -1.74 -8.29
N TYR A 45 6.18 -1.59 -7.43
CA TYR A 45 6.21 -2.12 -6.07
C TYR A 45 6.36 -3.65 -6.09
N SER A 46 5.57 -4.34 -6.91
CA SER A 46 5.60 -5.81 -6.99
C SER A 46 6.93 -6.33 -7.53
N ARG A 47 7.68 -5.51 -8.25
CA ARG A 47 9.00 -5.86 -8.78
C ARG A 47 10.13 -5.38 -7.88
N ASP A 48 9.80 -4.93 -6.68
CA ASP A 48 10.76 -4.42 -5.70
C ASP A 48 11.52 -3.17 -6.19
N GLU A 49 10.93 -2.44 -7.13
CA GLU A 49 11.46 -1.17 -7.62
C GLU A 49 10.89 -0.05 -6.75
N LEU A 50 11.33 -0.02 -5.48
CA LEU A 50 10.67 0.77 -4.45
C LEU A 50 10.82 2.28 -4.62
N ALA A 51 11.95 2.76 -5.13
CA ALA A 51 12.16 4.19 -5.34
C ALA A 51 11.20 4.74 -6.39
N GLU A 52 11.04 4.02 -7.51
CA GLU A 52 10.12 4.40 -8.57
C GLU A 52 8.67 4.32 -8.09
N ALA A 53 8.32 3.25 -7.37
CA ALA A 53 6.98 3.09 -6.81
C ALA A 53 6.66 4.21 -5.84
N GLN A 54 7.58 4.55 -4.96
CA GLN A 54 7.38 5.63 -3.99
C GLN A 54 7.08 6.96 -4.68
N ALA A 55 7.87 7.32 -5.68
CA ALA A 55 7.67 8.58 -6.41
C ALA A 55 6.29 8.64 -7.06
N LEU A 56 5.83 7.51 -7.64
CA LEU A 56 4.53 7.44 -8.29
C LEU A 56 3.38 7.51 -7.27
N TYR A 57 3.50 6.82 -6.13
CA TYR A 57 2.47 6.91 -5.08
C TYR A 57 2.39 8.31 -4.51
N GLU A 58 3.54 8.96 -4.25
CA GLU A 58 3.56 10.32 -3.71
C GLU A 58 2.89 11.30 -4.66
N ARG A 59 3.17 11.18 -5.97
CA ARG A 59 2.52 12.02 -6.97
C ARG A 59 1.02 11.76 -7.01
N ALA A 60 0.61 10.50 -7.02
CA ALA A 60 -0.81 10.13 -7.04
C ALA A 60 -1.56 10.70 -5.83
N ILE A 61 -0.95 10.61 -4.64
CA ILE A 61 -1.54 11.11 -3.39
C ILE A 61 -1.67 12.64 -3.42
N LEU A 62 -0.70 13.34 -4.00
CA LEU A 62 -0.78 14.79 -4.16
C LEU A 62 -1.97 15.19 -5.02
N LEU A 63 -2.23 14.43 -6.09
CA LEU A 63 -3.31 14.72 -7.04
C LEU A 63 -4.67 14.30 -6.48
N ASP A 64 -4.73 13.16 -5.78
CA ASP A 64 -5.96 12.63 -5.21
C ASP A 64 -5.63 11.80 -3.96
N PRO A 65 -5.74 12.40 -2.76
CA PRO A 65 -5.38 11.71 -1.51
C PRO A 65 -6.41 10.67 -1.05
N SER A 66 -7.46 10.38 -1.83
CA SER A 66 -8.53 9.49 -1.39
C SER A 66 -8.29 8.00 -1.67
N TYR A 67 -7.18 7.64 -2.31
CA TYR A 67 -6.87 6.23 -2.59
C TYR A 67 -6.15 5.61 -1.39
N PHE A 68 -6.88 4.86 -0.54
CA PHE A 68 -6.29 4.28 0.66
C PHE A 68 -5.18 3.28 0.34
N GLU A 69 -5.27 2.56 -0.78
CA GLU A 69 -4.25 1.60 -1.20
C GLU A 69 -2.91 2.28 -1.46
N ALA A 70 -2.93 3.50 -2.01
CA ALA A 70 -1.70 4.24 -2.25
C ALA A 70 -1.00 4.61 -0.94
N HIS A 71 -1.77 5.05 0.05
CA HIS A 71 -1.23 5.33 1.38
C HIS A 71 -0.69 4.06 2.04
N PHE A 72 -1.44 2.95 1.93
CA PHE A 72 -1.04 1.68 2.51
C PHE A 72 0.28 1.18 1.90
N ASN A 73 0.38 1.17 0.57
CA ASN A 73 1.60 0.69 -0.11
C ASN A 73 2.78 1.63 0.15
N LEU A 74 2.54 2.93 0.23
CA LEU A 74 3.59 3.88 0.61
C LEU A 74 4.06 3.61 2.04
N GLY A 75 3.14 3.31 2.95
CA GLY A 75 3.48 2.89 4.32
C GLY A 75 4.38 1.67 4.34
N ASN A 76 4.08 0.68 3.50
CA ASN A 76 4.91 -0.53 3.40
C ASN A 76 6.32 -0.20 2.91
N ILE A 77 6.46 0.72 1.95
CA ILE A 77 7.77 1.15 1.47
C ILE A 77 8.55 1.83 2.59
N HIS A 78 7.92 2.73 3.33
CA HIS A 78 8.57 3.39 4.47
C HIS A 78 8.98 2.39 5.54
N HIS A 79 8.10 1.42 5.84
CA HIS A 79 8.38 0.38 6.82
C HIS A 79 9.62 -0.45 6.39
N ASP A 80 9.68 -0.85 5.13
CA ASP A 80 10.79 -1.64 4.59
C ASP A 80 12.12 -0.87 4.66
N HIS A 81 12.06 0.46 4.60
CA HIS A 81 13.24 1.32 4.72
C HIS A 81 13.56 1.68 6.17
N GLY A 82 12.85 1.13 7.15
CA GLY A 82 13.06 1.43 8.56
C GLY A 82 12.55 2.81 8.97
N GLN A 83 11.78 3.48 8.12
CA GLN A 83 11.22 4.80 8.39
C GLN A 83 9.85 4.65 9.05
N TYR A 84 9.86 4.16 10.30
CA TYR A 84 8.64 3.74 10.98
C TYR A 84 7.67 4.87 11.28
N ALA A 85 8.17 6.07 11.60
CA ALA A 85 7.30 7.22 11.85
C ALA A 85 6.52 7.61 10.58
N LEU A 86 7.18 7.58 9.41
CA LEU A 86 6.52 7.84 8.13
C LEU A 86 5.55 6.73 7.78
N ALA A 87 5.92 5.48 8.05
CA ALA A 87 5.04 4.33 7.83
C ALA A 87 3.77 4.45 8.67
N GLU A 88 3.90 4.81 9.95
CA GLU A 88 2.75 5.03 10.83
C GLU A 88 1.80 6.05 10.23
N ARG A 89 2.31 7.19 9.76
CA ARG A 89 1.48 8.24 9.19
C ARG A 89 0.72 7.77 7.96
N SER A 90 1.39 7.01 7.10
CA SER A 90 0.75 6.48 5.89
C SER A 90 -0.35 5.46 6.24
N TYR A 91 -0.10 4.56 7.17
CA TYR A 91 -1.11 3.58 7.59
C TYR A 91 -2.29 4.25 8.27
N VAL A 92 -2.05 5.29 9.08
CA VAL A 92 -3.13 6.04 9.72
C VAL A 92 -4.01 6.71 8.67
N GLU A 93 -3.41 7.31 7.63
CA GLU A 93 -4.17 7.90 6.53
C GLU A 93 -4.99 6.85 5.78
N ALA A 94 -4.41 5.68 5.51
CA ALA A 94 -5.12 4.58 4.86
C ALA A 94 -6.34 4.17 5.68
N LEU A 95 -6.18 4.05 7.00
CA LEU A 95 -7.27 3.65 7.89
C LEU A 95 -8.30 4.74 8.10
N ALA A 96 -7.92 6.02 7.97
CA ALA A 96 -8.89 7.11 7.98
C ALA A 96 -9.85 7.00 6.78
N LEU A 97 -9.33 6.54 5.64
CA LEU A 97 -10.11 6.34 4.43
C LEU A 97 -10.89 5.03 4.42
N ASN A 98 -10.29 3.96 4.98
CA ASN A 98 -10.92 2.64 5.04
C ASN A 98 -10.61 1.99 6.41
N PRO A 99 -11.41 2.29 7.44
CA PRO A 99 -11.15 1.79 8.80
C PRO A 99 -11.20 0.26 8.95
N ASP A 100 -11.83 -0.43 8.00
CA ASP A 100 -12.00 -1.88 8.06
C ASP A 100 -10.96 -2.63 7.23
N TYR A 101 -9.90 -1.96 6.79
CA TYR A 101 -8.85 -2.61 6.03
C TYR A 101 -7.92 -3.37 6.99
N ALA A 102 -8.16 -4.67 7.11
CA ALA A 102 -7.48 -5.52 8.09
C ALA A 102 -5.95 -5.47 7.96
N ASP A 103 -5.43 -5.54 6.73
CA ASP A 103 -3.98 -5.54 6.51
C ASP A 103 -3.30 -4.28 7.02
N ALA A 104 -3.96 -3.12 6.92
CA ALA A 104 -3.40 -1.87 7.43
C ALA A 104 -3.31 -1.89 8.95
N HIS A 105 -4.28 -2.48 9.64
CA HIS A 105 -4.19 -2.64 11.10
C HIS A 105 -3.02 -3.55 11.46
N PHE A 106 -2.84 -4.65 10.73
CA PHE A 106 -1.73 -5.58 10.97
C PHE A 106 -0.38 -4.87 10.83
N TYR A 107 -0.15 -4.22 9.69
CA TYR A 107 1.15 -3.58 9.44
C TYR A 107 1.39 -2.38 10.35
N LEU A 108 0.33 -1.65 10.71
CA LEU A 108 0.47 -0.56 11.68
C LEU A 108 0.85 -1.11 13.06
N ALA A 109 0.22 -2.22 13.47
CA ALA A 109 0.56 -2.85 14.74
C ALA A 109 2.03 -3.29 14.77
N VAL A 110 2.50 -3.94 13.69
CA VAL A 110 3.90 -4.35 13.57
C VAL A 110 4.83 -3.13 13.65
N THR A 111 4.47 -2.05 12.96
CA THR A 111 5.25 -0.81 12.96
C THR A 111 5.35 -0.23 14.36
N LEU A 112 4.24 -0.19 15.09
CA LEU A 112 4.21 0.33 16.47
C LEU A 112 5.04 -0.55 17.41
N GLU A 113 5.00 -1.88 17.24
CA GLU A 113 5.86 -2.77 18.00
C GLU A 113 7.35 -2.50 17.73
N LYS A 114 7.72 -2.26 16.47
CA LYS A 114 9.09 -1.90 16.10
C LYS A 114 9.53 -0.59 16.76
N MET A 115 8.59 0.31 17.04
CA MET A 115 8.87 1.59 17.71
C MET A 115 8.82 1.49 19.23
N GLY A 116 8.61 0.29 19.78
CA GLY A 116 8.49 0.08 21.22
C GLY A 116 7.17 0.59 21.81
N ARG A 117 6.14 0.74 21.00
CA ARG A 117 4.84 1.29 21.40
C ARG A 117 3.77 0.20 21.43
N SER A 118 4.00 -0.84 22.22
CA SER A 118 3.10 -2.00 22.30
C SER A 118 1.70 -1.65 22.78
N LEU A 119 1.56 -0.68 23.67
CA LEU A 119 0.23 -0.27 24.13
C LEU A 119 -0.60 0.33 23.01
N ASP A 120 0.02 1.14 22.16
CA ASP A 120 -0.66 1.73 21.02
C ASP A 120 -0.98 0.68 19.96
N ALA A 121 -0.14 -0.35 19.83
CA ALA A 121 -0.34 -1.43 18.85
C ALA A 121 -1.53 -2.33 19.21
N ARG A 122 -1.86 -2.44 20.50
CA ARG A 122 -2.88 -3.38 20.98
C ARG A 122 -4.23 -3.21 20.28
N ALA A 123 -4.70 -1.98 20.13
CA ALA A 123 -5.97 -1.71 19.48
C ALA A 123 -6.00 -2.20 18.02
N HIS A 124 -4.86 -2.08 17.34
CA HIS A 124 -4.76 -2.52 15.95
C HIS A 124 -4.66 -4.04 15.82
N TRP A 125 -3.98 -4.71 16.77
CA TRP A 125 -3.99 -6.17 16.85
C TRP A 125 -5.41 -6.70 17.05
N LYS A 126 -6.17 -6.07 17.96
CA LYS A 126 -7.56 -6.45 18.22
C LYS A 126 -8.44 -6.20 16.99
N ALA A 127 -8.23 -5.08 16.29
CA ALA A 127 -8.97 -4.79 15.08
C ALA A 127 -8.69 -5.83 13.99
N TYR A 128 -7.43 -6.22 13.81
CA TYR A 128 -7.08 -7.27 12.84
C TYR A 128 -7.78 -8.58 13.17
N GLU A 129 -7.74 -9.00 14.44
CA GLU A 129 -8.40 -10.22 14.90
C GLU A 129 -9.90 -10.21 14.59
N ARG A 130 -10.55 -9.08 14.83
CA ARG A 130 -11.98 -8.90 14.58
C ARG A 130 -12.31 -8.89 13.08
N LEU A 131 -11.48 -8.21 12.28
CA LEU A 131 -11.74 -8.03 10.84
C LEU A 131 -11.32 -9.24 10.01
N ALA A 132 -10.34 -10.00 10.48
CA ALA A 132 -9.79 -11.14 9.75
C ALA A 132 -9.66 -12.36 10.67
N PRO A 133 -10.79 -12.91 11.19
CA PRO A 133 -10.73 -14.04 12.15
C PRO A 133 -10.16 -15.32 11.53
N GLN A 134 -10.13 -15.41 10.20
CA GLN A 134 -9.52 -16.51 9.46
C GLN A 134 -8.22 -16.07 8.80
N GLY A 135 -7.70 -14.92 9.20
CA GLY A 135 -6.53 -14.32 8.59
C GLY A 135 -5.25 -15.10 8.86
N GLU A 136 -4.29 -14.90 7.98
CA GLU A 136 -2.98 -15.55 8.02
C GLU A 136 -2.23 -15.28 9.33
N TRP A 137 -2.41 -14.07 9.90
CA TRP A 137 -1.68 -13.63 11.08
C TRP A 137 -2.53 -13.53 12.34
N VAL A 138 -3.69 -14.18 12.36
CA VAL A 138 -4.62 -14.05 13.50
C VAL A 138 -4.02 -14.61 14.79
N GLU A 139 -3.23 -15.68 14.72
CA GLU A 139 -2.58 -16.25 15.90
C GLU A 139 -1.55 -15.27 16.49
N LEU A 140 -0.77 -14.62 15.62
CA LEU A 140 0.17 -13.61 16.03
C LEU A 140 -0.55 -12.42 16.69
N ALA A 141 -1.65 -11.97 16.08
CA ALA A 141 -2.45 -10.88 16.62
C ALA A 141 -2.97 -11.19 18.03
N ARG A 142 -3.39 -12.44 18.25
CA ARG A 142 -3.87 -12.86 19.58
C ARG A 142 -2.79 -12.77 20.64
N GLU A 143 -1.56 -13.11 20.29
CA GLU A 143 -0.44 -13.00 21.23
C GLU A 143 -0.22 -11.58 21.69
N PHE A 144 -0.33 -10.60 20.78
CA PHE A 144 -0.04 -9.20 21.08
C PHE A 144 -1.24 -8.38 21.56
N SER A 145 -2.46 -8.91 21.41
CA SER A 145 -3.66 -8.16 21.81
C SER A 145 -4.02 -8.31 23.29
N ASP A 146 -3.41 -9.24 23.97
CA ASP A 146 -3.68 -9.50 25.41
C ASP A 146 -2.87 -8.60 26.34
#